data_0b038d87dde96945794471154b96dd4f
#
_entry.id   0b038d87dde96945794471154b96dd4f
#
_cell.length_a   1.000
_cell.length_b   1.000
_cell.length_c   1.000
_cell.angle_alpha   90.00
_cell.angle_beta   90.00
_cell.angle_gamma   90.00
#
_symmetry.space_group_name_H-M   'P 1'
#
loop_
_entity.id
_entity.type
_entity.pdbx_description
1 polymer ?
#
loop_
_entity_poly.entity_id
_entity_poly.type
_entity_poly.pdbx_seq_one_letter_code
_entity_poly.pdbx_strand_id
1 'polypeptide(L)'
;MVRRLSLLLFAAILPGAIVCGSEPWADSDQLQPAQVARDLTNPLIIHVGFPVLYRSTHITGSIYAGPGSKDEGLAELKRAVAGQPRNREIILYCGCCPWDKCPNIRPAFAELHKMGYPNVKVMTVPTNFKTDWIDKGYPTEKRADGDR
;
A
#
# COMPACT_ATOMS: atom_id res chain seq x y z
N MET A 1 -55.64 24.75 -43.00
CA MET A 1 -55.06 25.09 -41.68
C MET A 1 -54.19 23.94 -41.19
N VAL A 2 -52.89 24.01 -41.34
CA VAL A 2 -51.97 22.97 -40.93
C VAL A 2 -51.20 23.51 -39.71
N ARG A 3 -51.49 22.93 -38.51
CA ARG A 3 -50.77 23.23 -37.27
C ARG A 3 -49.43 22.50 -37.25
N ARG A 4 -48.35 23.27 -37.35
CA ARG A 4 -46.98 22.73 -37.14
C ARG A 4 -46.75 22.55 -35.65
N LEU A 5 -46.54 21.29 -35.23
CA LEU A 5 -46.16 20.91 -33.88
C LEU A 5 -44.63 20.95 -33.81
N SER A 6 -44.06 21.98 -33.12
CA SER A 6 -42.62 22.06 -32.87
C SER A 6 -42.27 21.20 -31.67
N LEU A 7 -41.54 20.12 -31.93
CA LEU A 7 -40.93 19.27 -30.89
C LEU A 7 -39.66 19.95 -30.39
N LEU A 8 -39.69 20.48 -29.17
CA LEU A 8 -38.49 20.96 -28.46
C LEU A 8 -37.77 19.74 -27.85
N LEU A 9 -36.62 19.38 -28.42
CA LEU A 9 -35.70 18.41 -27.79
C LEU A 9 -35.01 19.10 -26.63
N PHE A 10 -35.35 18.71 -25.40
CA PHE A 10 -34.59 19.03 -24.22
C PHE A 10 -33.39 18.07 -24.14
N ALA A 11 -32.19 18.55 -24.45
CA ALA A 11 -30.95 17.84 -24.19
C ALA A 11 -30.67 17.86 -22.70
N ALA A 12 -30.86 16.74 -22.01
CA ALA A 12 -30.47 16.56 -20.63
C ALA A 12 -28.94 16.47 -20.56
N ILE A 13 -28.31 17.52 -20.09
CA ILE A 13 -26.88 17.52 -19.71
C ILE A 13 -26.75 16.76 -18.40
N LEU A 14 -26.26 15.51 -18.47
CA LEU A 14 -25.88 14.74 -17.30
C LEU A 14 -24.62 15.41 -16.68
N PRO A 15 -24.65 15.75 -15.40
CA PRO A 15 -23.43 16.21 -14.73
C PRO A 15 -22.42 15.06 -14.73
N GLY A 16 -21.28 15.28 -15.37
CA GLY A 16 -20.15 14.37 -15.30
C GLY A 16 -19.74 14.17 -13.84
N ALA A 17 -19.91 12.98 -13.31
CA ALA A 17 -19.38 12.60 -12.01
C ALA A 17 -17.86 12.75 -12.09
N ILE A 18 -17.31 13.70 -11.31
CA ILE A 18 -15.87 13.79 -11.05
C ILE A 18 -15.54 12.52 -10.26
N VAL A 19 -14.98 11.54 -10.94
CA VAL A 19 -14.39 10.36 -10.30
C VAL A 19 -13.13 10.88 -9.61
N CYS A 20 -13.28 11.28 -8.34
CA CYS A 20 -12.17 11.47 -7.44
C CYS A 20 -11.45 10.10 -7.39
N GLY A 21 -10.21 10.04 -7.86
CA GLY A 21 -9.47 8.78 -7.92
C GLY A 21 -9.50 8.10 -6.55
N SER A 22 -10.29 7.04 -6.45
CA SER A 22 -10.36 6.24 -5.22
C SER A 22 -9.00 5.56 -5.01
N GLU A 23 -8.56 5.50 -3.75
CA GLU A 23 -7.40 4.71 -3.35
C GLU A 23 -7.57 3.26 -3.86
N PRO A 24 -6.47 2.57 -4.24
CA PRO A 24 -6.56 1.22 -4.81
C PRO A 24 -6.97 0.15 -3.80
N TRP A 25 -7.06 0.49 -2.53
CA TRP A 25 -7.44 -0.39 -1.42
C TRP A 25 -8.78 0.02 -0.78
N ALA A 26 -9.50 -0.95 -0.23
CA ALA A 26 -10.68 -0.71 0.57
C ALA A 26 -10.31 -0.31 2.02
N ASP A 27 -11.26 0.23 2.78
CA ASP A 27 -11.04 0.53 4.20
C ASP A 27 -10.66 -0.72 5.00
N SER A 28 -11.19 -1.89 4.62
CA SER A 28 -10.85 -3.19 5.21
C SER A 28 -9.42 -3.64 4.95
N ASP A 29 -8.71 -3.01 4.02
CA ASP A 29 -7.32 -3.33 3.70
C ASP A 29 -6.34 -2.45 4.48
N GLN A 30 -6.85 -1.49 5.24
CA GLN A 30 -6.06 -0.58 6.05
C GLN A 30 -5.92 -1.11 7.48
N LEU A 31 -4.69 -1.17 7.97
CA LEU A 31 -4.37 -1.57 9.34
C LEU A 31 -3.65 -0.45 10.06
N GLN A 32 -4.11 -0.13 11.26
CA GLN A 32 -3.39 0.79 12.14
C GLN A 32 -2.10 0.14 12.67
N PRO A 33 -1.05 0.90 12.98
CA PRO A 33 0.19 0.38 13.56
C PRO A 33 -0.04 -0.52 14.78
N ALA A 34 -0.96 -0.15 15.65
CA ALA A 34 -1.32 -0.96 16.83
C ALA A 34 -1.95 -2.32 16.48
N GLN A 35 -2.63 -2.42 15.35
CA GLN A 35 -3.18 -3.70 14.88
C GLN A 35 -2.07 -4.61 14.36
N VAL A 36 -1.16 -4.05 13.55
CA VAL A 36 0.00 -4.79 13.02
C VAL A 36 0.91 -5.27 14.16
N ALA A 37 1.14 -4.43 15.18
CA ALA A 37 2.00 -4.78 16.32
C ALA A 37 1.50 -5.95 17.17
N ARG A 38 0.23 -6.36 17.03
CA ARG A 38 -0.33 -7.52 17.77
C ARG A 38 0.15 -8.86 17.25
N ASP A 39 0.46 -8.93 15.97
CA ASP A 39 0.93 -10.15 15.34
C ASP A 39 1.95 -9.83 14.25
N LEU A 40 3.21 -10.11 14.52
CA LEU A 40 4.32 -9.92 13.59
C LEU A 40 4.80 -11.24 12.97
N THR A 41 4.19 -12.35 13.31
CA THR A 41 4.65 -13.69 12.94
C THR A 41 3.82 -14.34 11.84
N ASN A 42 2.50 -14.15 11.86
CA ASN A 42 1.63 -14.76 10.87
C ASN A 42 1.65 -14.02 9.52
N PRO A 43 1.50 -12.69 9.43
CA PRO A 43 1.56 -12.02 8.13
C PRO A 43 2.98 -11.95 7.59
N LEU A 44 3.10 -11.84 6.27
CA LEU A 44 4.34 -11.44 5.62
C LEU A 44 4.40 -9.90 5.58
N ILE A 45 5.23 -9.30 6.41
CA ILE A 45 5.37 -7.85 6.50
C ILE A 45 6.48 -7.38 5.58
N ILE A 46 6.20 -6.46 4.66
CA ILE A 46 7.14 -6.02 3.65
C ILE A 46 7.32 -4.50 3.68
N HIS A 47 8.55 -4.06 3.85
CA HIS A 47 8.93 -2.66 3.69
C HIS A 47 9.17 -2.36 2.21
N VAL A 48 8.33 -1.47 1.64
CA VAL A 48 8.39 -1.10 0.21
C VAL A 48 8.96 0.31 -0.04
N GLY A 49 9.57 0.89 0.98
CA GLY A 49 10.21 2.22 0.90
C GLY A 49 11.67 2.15 0.47
N PHE A 50 12.44 3.19 0.83
CA PHE A 50 13.85 3.27 0.49
C PHE A 50 14.73 2.39 1.40
N PRO A 51 15.78 1.75 0.85
CA PRO A 51 16.59 0.78 1.59
C PRO A 51 17.32 1.38 2.81
N VAL A 52 17.68 2.67 2.76
CA VAL A 52 18.32 3.35 3.88
C VAL A 52 17.43 3.39 5.13
N LEU A 53 16.10 3.53 4.94
CA LEU A 53 15.16 3.54 6.07
C LEU A 53 15.04 2.15 6.68
N TYR A 54 14.92 1.12 5.85
CA TYR A 54 14.87 -0.27 6.31
C TYR A 54 16.13 -0.67 7.09
N ARG A 55 17.31 -0.37 6.55
CA ARG A 55 18.58 -0.65 7.24
C ARG A 55 18.72 0.08 8.57
N SER A 56 18.23 1.32 8.64
CA SER A 56 18.27 2.10 9.86
C SER A 56 17.43 1.48 10.98
N THR A 57 16.15 1.23 10.72
CA THR A 57 15.23 0.62 11.68
C THR A 57 13.98 0.15 10.92
N HIS A 58 13.56 -1.08 11.15
CA HIS A 58 12.37 -1.65 10.53
C HIS A 58 11.56 -2.48 11.54
N ILE A 59 10.37 -2.89 11.15
CA ILE A 59 9.50 -3.77 11.95
C ILE A 59 10.20 -5.13 12.10
N THR A 60 10.29 -5.63 13.33
CA THR A 60 10.86 -6.95 13.61
C THR A 60 10.24 -8.03 12.73
N GLY A 61 11.08 -8.84 12.08
CA GLY A 61 10.66 -9.91 11.18
C GLY A 61 10.16 -9.46 9.80
N SER A 62 10.11 -8.14 9.54
CA SER A 62 9.76 -7.68 8.19
C SER A 62 10.91 -7.87 7.21
N ILE A 63 10.57 -8.02 5.93
CA ILE A 63 11.55 -8.11 4.84
C ILE A 63 11.55 -6.82 4.02
N TYR A 64 12.65 -6.59 3.31
CA TYR A 64 12.77 -5.48 2.37
C TYR A 64 12.45 -5.91 0.94
N ALA A 65 11.60 -5.16 0.26
CA ALA A 65 11.36 -5.29 -1.17
C ALA A 65 10.87 -3.94 -1.74
N GLY A 66 11.81 -3.07 -2.05
CA GLY A 66 11.50 -1.72 -2.53
C GLY A 66 12.67 -1.06 -3.29
N PRO A 67 12.52 0.22 -3.63
CA PRO A 67 11.31 1.03 -3.44
C PRO A 67 10.21 0.70 -4.46
N GLY A 68 8.97 0.61 -4.00
CA GLY A 68 7.84 0.21 -4.84
C GLY A 68 7.50 1.17 -5.99
N SER A 69 8.04 2.38 -5.97
CA SER A 69 7.93 3.36 -7.06
C SER A 69 8.92 3.13 -8.21
N LYS A 70 9.76 2.09 -8.13
CA LYS A 70 10.78 1.75 -9.11
C LYS A 70 10.60 0.33 -9.64
N ASP A 71 10.92 0.12 -10.91
CA ASP A 71 10.81 -1.21 -11.54
C ASP A 71 11.67 -2.26 -10.84
N GLU A 72 12.88 -1.88 -10.41
CA GLU A 72 13.77 -2.76 -9.65
C GLU A 72 13.16 -3.18 -8.31
N GLY A 73 12.51 -2.23 -7.61
CA GLY A 73 11.83 -2.51 -6.36
C GLY A 73 10.60 -3.40 -6.53
N LEU A 74 9.83 -3.21 -7.61
CA LEU A 74 8.72 -4.11 -7.96
C LEU A 74 9.24 -5.49 -8.35
N ALA A 75 10.39 -5.59 -9.03
CA ALA A 75 11.03 -6.87 -9.32
C ALA A 75 11.48 -7.58 -8.03
N GLU A 76 12.01 -6.85 -7.04
CA GLU A 76 12.32 -7.40 -5.72
C GLU A 76 11.07 -7.88 -4.99
N LEU A 77 9.99 -7.11 -5.04
CA LEU A 77 8.71 -7.50 -4.45
C LEU A 77 8.20 -8.83 -5.04
N LYS A 78 8.25 -8.99 -6.35
CA LYS A 78 7.90 -10.23 -7.04
C LYS A 78 8.72 -11.42 -6.55
N ARG A 79 10.04 -11.24 -6.40
CA ARG A 79 10.92 -12.28 -5.86
C ARG A 79 10.62 -12.62 -4.40
N ALA A 80 10.36 -11.59 -3.58
CA ALA A 80 10.07 -11.75 -2.17
C ALA A 80 8.80 -12.57 -1.90
N VAL A 81 7.80 -12.48 -2.78
CA VAL A 81 6.55 -13.25 -2.66
C VAL A 81 6.52 -14.52 -3.51
N ALA A 82 7.57 -14.79 -4.29
CA ALA A 82 7.65 -15.99 -5.09
C ALA A 82 7.59 -17.25 -4.18
N GLY A 83 6.65 -18.14 -4.47
CA GLY A 83 6.45 -19.37 -3.65
C GLY A 83 5.58 -19.16 -2.41
N GLN A 84 5.14 -17.95 -2.09
CA GLN A 84 4.17 -17.76 -1.01
C GLN A 84 2.78 -18.27 -1.42
N PRO A 85 2.02 -18.87 -0.49
CA PRO A 85 0.63 -19.23 -0.75
C PRO A 85 -0.20 -18.02 -1.16
N ARG A 86 -1.11 -18.16 -2.13
CA ARG A 86 -1.93 -17.04 -2.63
C ARG A 86 -2.84 -16.42 -1.57
N ASN A 87 -3.24 -17.18 -0.58
CA ASN A 87 -4.04 -16.71 0.56
C ASN A 87 -3.18 -16.12 1.69
N ARG A 88 -1.86 -16.03 1.53
CA ARG A 88 -0.98 -15.41 2.53
C ARG A 88 -1.40 -13.96 2.79
N GLU A 89 -1.57 -13.60 4.05
CA GLU A 89 -1.71 -12.21 4.43
C GLU A 89 -0.37 -11.49 4.23
N ILE A 90 -0.41 -10.39 3.46
CA ILE A 90 0.77 -9.57 3.18
C ILE A 90 0.47 -8.15 3.66
N ILE A 91 1.33 -7.61 4.50
CA ILE A 91 1.21 -6.24 5.00
C ILE A 91 2.32 -5.38 4.41
N LEU A 92 1.93 -4.35 3.65
CA LEU A 92 2.85 -3.39 3.07
C LEU A 92 2.99 -2.17 3.99
N TYR A 93 4.22 -1.67 4.15
CA TYR A 93 4.47 -0.39 4.79
C TYR A 93 5.64 0.36 4.16
N CYS A 94 5.62 1.67 4.31
CA CYS A 94 6.70 2.58 4.00
C CYS A 94 6.90 3.51 5.19
N GLY A 95 8.06 4.03 5.42
CA GLY A 95 8.32 4.80 6.64
C GLY A 95 8.69 6.26 6.41
N CYS A 96 8.74 6.72 5.14
CA CYS A 96 9.31 8.02 4.80
C CYS A 96 8.35 9.21 4.90
N CYS A 97 7.04 8.97 4.81
CA CYS A 97 6.02 10.03 4.68
C CYS A 97 4.66 9.50 5.12
N PRO A 98 3.66 10.37 5.28
CA PRO A 98 2.29 9.92 5.45
C PRO A 98 1.92 8.91 4.36
N TRP A 99 1.33 7.79 4.78
CA TRP A 99 1.07 6.63 3.93
C TRP A 99 0.22 6.95 2.69
N ASP A 100 -0.76 7.85 2.83
CA ASP A 100 -1.66 8.33 1.78
C ASP A 100 -0.93 9.11 0.67
N LYS A 101 0.24 9.67 0.99
CA LYS A 101 1.11 10.40 0.05
C LYS A 101 2.33 9.58 -0.40
N CYS A 102 2.43 8.34 0.06
CA CYS A 102 3.59 7.50 -0.23
C CYS A 102 3.59 7.00 -1.68
N PRO A 103 4.61 7.32 -2.50
CA PRO A 103 4.68 6.88 -3.88
C PRO A 103 4.96 5.37 -4.03
N ASN A 104 5.39 4.70 -2.96
CA ASN A 104 5.85 3.32 -3.00
C ASN A 104 4.73 2.30 -2.73
N ILE A 105 3.76 2.65 -1.88
CA ILE A 105 2.73 1.68 -1.44
C ILE A 105 1.75 1.35 -2.57
N ARG A 106 1.23 2.36 -3.30
CA ARG A 106 0.23 2.14 -4.36
C ARG A 106 0.69 1.18 -5.45
N PRO A 107 1.86 1.39 -6.09
CA PRO A 107 2.31 0.46 -7.12
C PRO A 107 2.62 -0.93 -6.56
N ALA A 108 3.15 -1.04 -5.35
CA ALA A 108 3.41 -2.33 -4.71
C ALA A 108 2.11 -3.10 -4.43
N PHE A 109 1.09 -2.43 -3.90
CA PHE A 109 -0.24 -3.00 -3.66
C PHE A 109 -0.88 -3.48 -4.97
N ALA A 110 -0.89 -2.64 -6.00
CA ALA A 110 -1.45 -2.98 -7.31
C ALA A 110 -0.72 -4.17 -7.95
N GLU A 111 0.61 -4.23 -7.84
CA GLU A 111 1.40 -5.33 -8.40
C GLU A 111 1.08 -6.67 -7.71
N LEU A 112 0.94 -6.69 -6.38
CA LEU A 112 0.56 -7.91 -5.66
C LEU A 112 -0.84 -8.39 -6.04
N HIS A 113 -1.81 -7.50 -6.17
CA HIS A 113 -3.14 -7.87 -6.66
C HIS A 113 -3.11 -8.42 -8.08
N LYS A 114 -2.35 -7.79 -8.99
CA LYS A 114 -2.13 -8.29 -10.34
C LYS A 114 -1.51 -9.70 -10.36
N MET A 115 -0.65 -10.00 -9.39
CA MET A 115 -0.07 -11.33 -9.22
C MET A 115 -1.04 -12.34 -8.61
N GLY A 116 -2.24 -11.93 -8.19
CA GLY A 116 -3.26 -12.81 -7.62
C GLY A 116 -3.13 -13.05 -6.12
N TYR A 117 -2.60 -12.09 -5.36
CA TYR A 117 -2.65 -12.07 -3.90
C TYR A 117 -3.85 -11.24 -3.44
N PRO A 118 -4.96 -11.85 -3.00
CA PRO A 118 -6.16 -11.10 -2.62
C PRO A 118 -6.08 -10.52 -1.20
N ASN A 119 -5.19 -11.06 -0.35
CA ASN A 119 -5.12 -10.69 1.07
C ASN A 119 -3.95 -9.75 1.35
N VAL A 120 -3.90 -8.64 0.61
CA VAL A 120 -2.90 -7.59 0.80
C VAL A 120 -3.48 -6.48 1.65
N LYS A 121 -2.75 -6.07 2.68
CA LYS A 121 -3.08 -4.98 3.59
C LYS A 121 -2.03 -3.88 3.53
N VAL A 122 -2.42 -2.68 3.94
CA VAL A 122 -1.54 -1.51 4.03
C VAL A 122 -1.53 -1.03 5.47
N MET A 123 -0.33 -0.94 6.07
CA MET A 123 -0.21 -0.29 7.37
C MET A 123 -0.29 1.22 7.19
N THR A 124 -1.26 1.84 7.84
CA THR A 124 -1.44 3.29 7.83
C THR A 124 -0.42 3.94 8.76
N VAL A 125 0.45 4.76 8.20
CA VAL A 125 1.44 5.57 8.92
C VAL A 125 1.08 7.03 8.72
N PRO A 126 0.26 7.64 9.59
CA PRO A 126 -0.30 8.98 9.36
C PRO A 126 0.77 10.08 9.32
N THR A 127 1.85 9.93 10.08
CA THR A 127 2.92 10.92 10.16
C THR A 127 4.21 10.40 9.54
N ASN A 128 4.86 9.46 10.20
CA ASN A 128 6.05 8.75 9.75
C ASN A 128 6.33 7.56 10.69
N PHE A 129 7.22 6.67 10.26
CA PHE A 129 7.52 5.44 11.00
C PHE A 129 8.08 5.70 12.40
N LYS A 130 8.86 6.78 12.58
CA LYS A 130 9.38 7.13 13.90
C LYS A 130 8.24 7.43 14.88
N THR A 131 7.35 8.34 14.50
CA THR A 131 6.26 8.81 15.37
C THR A 131 5.20 7.74 15.61
N ASP A 132 4.84 7.01 14.55
CA ASP A 132 3.66 6.12 14.56
C ASP A 132 4.01 4.69 14.97
N TRP A 133 5.31 4.32 14.96
CA TRP A 133 5.78 2.98 15.33
C TRP A 133 6.84 3.01 16.44
N ILE A 134 8.00 3.65 16.20
CA ILE A 134 9.15 3.61 17.11
C ILE A 134 8.83 4.31 18.44
N ASP A 135 8.30 5.53 18.41
CA ASP A 135 7.96 6.30 19.59
C ASP A 135 6.77 5.70 20.38
N LYS A 136 6.04 4.76 19.76
CA LYS A 136 5.00 3.96 20.42
C LYS A 136 5.55 2.73 21.13
N GLY A 137 6.86 2.44 20.98
CA GLY A 137 7.50 1.29 21.59
C GLY A 137 7.18 -0.04 20.92
N TYR A 138 6.69 -0.04 19.67
CA TYR A 138 6.44 -1.28 18.94
C TYR A 138 7.74 -1.95 18.50
N PRO A 139 7.77 -3.29 18.35
CA PRO A 139 9.00 -4.04 18.09
C PRO A 139 9.71 -3.61 16.80
N THR A 140 11.00 -3.35 16.92
CA THR A 140 11.87 -2.98 15.80
C THR A 140 13.19 -3.73 15.85
N GLU A 141 13.82 -3.87 14.69
CA GLU A 141 15.20 -4.33 14.55
C GLU A 141 15.96 -3.47 13.54
N LYS A 142 17.26 -3.61 13.55
CA LYS A 142 18.18 -2.98 12.59
C LYS A 142 18.83 -4.06 11.78
N ARG A 143 19.04 -3.81 10.50
CA ARG A 143 19.86 -4.71 9.71
C ARG A 143 21.31 -4.58 10.17
N ALA A 144 21.95 -5.71 10.53
CA ALA A 144 23.36 -5.72 10.84
C ALA A 144 24.18 -5.34 9.59
N ASP A 145 25.21 -4.51 9.79
CA ASP A 145 26.18 -4.20 8.72
C ASP A 145 26.89 -5.50 8.34
N GLY A 146 26.61 -6.03 7.16
CA GLY A 146 27.20 -7.26 6.65
C GLY A 146 26.23 -8.25 5.99
N ASP A 147 24.95 -8.09 6.20
CA ASP A 147 23.93 -8.93 5.57
C ASP A 147 23.50 -8.32 4.22
N ARG A 148 24.00 -8.93 3.12
CA ARG A 148 23.67 -8.54 1.72
C ARG A 148 22.42 -9.20 1.23
#